data_d2adb2a0de2a2df136759588dc7a3739
#
_entry.id   d2adb2a0de2a2df136759588dc7a3739
#
_cell.length_a   1.000
_cell.length_b   1.000
_cell.length_c   1.000
_cell.angle_alpha   90.00
_cell.angle_beta   90.00
_cell.angle_gamma   90.00
#
_symmetry.space_group_name_H-M   'P 1'
#
loop_
_entity.id
_entity.type
_entity.pdbx_description
1 polymer ?
#
loop_
_entity_poly.entity_id
_entity_poly.type
_entity_poly.pdbx_seq_one_letter_code
_entity_poly.pdbx_strand_id
1 'polypeptide(L)'
;MTQHVTAARPAAIRTRPGWRVWNLAALTALTAYSTGVAWQAQFVSYPLYRAMSAAEFPGYHLAYNAAIPGVVIIPGFLSFLACAAFPFARPAGASRTAAVVVAVTGIGSLLSTVLWAIPMHDRLDAIGQDPATIASLLGANAVRTACLTLATLALSWCTVRLIGRGQVSS
;
A
#
# COMPACT_ATOMS: atom_id res chain seq x y z
N MET A 1 -39.42 35.09 -41.76
CA MET A 1 -38.04 34.64 -41.54
C MET A 1 -37.75 34.70 -40.04
N THR A 2 -37.90 33.59 -39.33
CA THR A 2 -37.67 33.51 -37.88
C THR A 2 -36.24 33.01 -37.67
N GLN A 3 -35.34 33.88 -37.17
CA GLN A 3 -33.96 33.52 -36.84
C GLN A 3 -33.98 32.69 -35.51
N HIS A 4 -33.66 31.40 -35.56
CA HIS A 4 -33.33 30.60 -34.40
C HIS A 4 -31.99 31.04 -33.84
N VAL A 5 -32.02 31.81 -32.76
CA VAL A 5 -30.82 32.09 -31.96
C VAL A 5 -30.47 30.83 -31.18
N THR A 6 -29.47 30.14 -31.66
CA THR A 6 -28.89 28.97 -30.92
C THR A 6 -28.12 29.54 -29.70
N ALA A 7 -28.71 29.44 -28.53
CA ALA A 7 -28.04 29.82 -27.30
C ALA A 7 -26.80 28.90 -27.08
N ALA A 8 -25.61 29.52 -27.11
CA ALA A 8 -24.37 28.84 -26.81
C ALA A 8 -24.42 28.26 -25.38
N ARG A 9 -24.25 26.94 -25.24
CA ARG A 9 -24.10 26.27 -23.92
C ARG A 9 -22.91 26.90 -23.19
N PRO A 10 -23.10 27.34 -21.92
CA PRO A 10 -21.98 27.86 -21.15
C PRO A 10 -20.92 26.76 -21.00
N ALA A 11 -19.65 27.14 -21.28
CA ALA A 11 -18.51 26.26 -21.11
C ALA A 11 -18.47 25.77 -19.64
N ALA A 12 -18.48 24.46 -19.41
CA ALA A 12 -18.40 23.89 -18.09
C ALA A 12 -17.08 24.33 -17.43
N ILE A 13 -17.17 25.07 -16.34
CA ILE A 13 -16.01 25.51 -15.55
C ILE A 13 -15.39 24.22 -14.96
N ARG A 14 -14.24 23.79 -15.51
CA ARG A 14 -13.44 22.70 -14.96
C ARG A 14 -12.88 23.12 -13.61
N THR A 15 -13.56 22.77 -12.53
CA THR A 15 -13.04 22.98 -11.18
C THR A 15 -11.79 22.11 -10.99
N ARG A 16 -10.72 22.69 -10.41
CA ARG A 16 -9.50 21.95 -10.08
C ARG A 16 -9.82 20.84 -9.07
N PRO A 17 -9.22 19.64 -9.22
CA PRO A 17 -9.40 18.56 -8.24
C PRO A 17 -8.98 19.06 -6.85
N GLY A 18 -9.84 18.85 -5.85
CA GLY A 18 -9.53 19.20 -4.47
C GLY A 18 -8.37 18.33 -3.93
N TRP A 19 -7.70 18.81 -2.86
CA TRP A 19 -6.55 18.11 -2.24
C TRP A 19 -6.83 16.64 -1.90
N ARG A 20 -8.07 16.30 -1.57
CA ARG A 20 -8.48 14.90 -1.25
C ARG A 20 -8.38 13.95 -2.44
N VAL A 21 -8.55 14.45 -3.66
CA VAL A 21 -8.38 13.64 -4.88
C VAL A 21 -6.89 13.38 -5.13
N TRP A 22 -6.05 14.38 -4.94
CA TRP A 22 -4.60 14.22 -5.02
C TRP A 22 -4.06 13.29 -3.94
N ASN A 23 -4.59 13.40 -2.71
CA ASN A 23 -4.26 12.49 -1.62
C ASN A 23 -4.64 11.04 -1.96
N LEU A 24 -5.82 10.79 -2.55
CA LEU A 24 -6.22 9.46 -3.00
C LEU A 24 -5.25 8.91 -4.06
N ALA A 25 -4.88 9.72 -5.06
CA ALA A 25 -3.94 9.29 -6.09
C ALA A 25 -2.56 8.96 -5.52
N ALA A 26 -2.02 9.84 -4.66
CA ALA A 26 -0.74 9.63 -4.00
C ALA A 26 -0.75 8.39 -3.10
N LEU A 27 -1.83 8.21 -2.31
CA LEU A 27 -1.97 7.03 -1.45
C LEU A 27 -2.11 5.75 -2.26
N THR A 28 -2.85 5.78 -3.39
CA THR A 28 -2.94 4.63 -4.29
C THR A 28 -1.57 4.23 -4.83
N ALA A 29 -0.78 5.19 -5.30
CA ALA A 29 0.57 4.94 -5.81
C ALA A 29 1.52 4.40 -4.73
N LEU A 30 1.51 5.00 -3.53
CA LEU A 30 2.34 4.57 -2.41
C LEU A 30 1.98 3.15 -1.93
N THR A 31 0.66 2.86 -1.84
CA THR A 31 0.19 1.54 -1.40
C THR A 31 0.48 0.47 -2.46
N ALA A 32 0.33 0.80 -3.75
CA ALA A 32 0.69 -0.09 -4.85
C ALA A 32 2.20 -0.41 -4.85
N TYR A 33 3.05 0.59 -4.63
CA TYR A 33 4.50 0.39 -4.45
C TYR A 33 4.79 -0.56 -3.28
N SER A 34 4.21 -0.29 -2.10
CA SER A 34 4.40 -1.13 -0.91
C SER A 34 3.87 -2.55 -1.11
N THR A 35 2.80 -2.71 -1.89
CA THR A 35 2.26 -4.02 -2.30
C THR A 35 3.27 -4.78 -3.15
N GLY A 36 3.85 -4.14 -4.17
CA GLY A 36 4.87 -4.75 -5.02
C GLY A 36 6.10 -5.22 -4.22
N VAL A 37 6.58 -4.38 -3.30
CA VAL A 37 7.68 -4.71 -2.39
C VAL A 37 7.32 -5.90 -1.48
N ALA A 38 6.09 -5.94 -0.95
CA ALA A 38 5.65 -7.07 -0.12
C ALA A 38 5.56 -8.38 -0.90
N TRP A 39 5.08 -8.36 -2.14
CA TRP A 39 5.09 -9.52 -3.04
C TRP A 39 6.51 -9.98 -3.37
N GLN A 40 7.42 -9.05 -3.66
CA GLN A 40 8.83 -9.36 -3.89
C GLN A 40 9.46 -10.02 -2.65
N ALA A 41 9.18 -9.52 -1.44
CA ALA A 41 9.68 -10.14 -0.22
C ALA A 41 9.10 -11.55 -0.02
N GLN A 42 7.81 -11.77 -0.35
CA GLN A 42 7.12 -13.04 -0.21
C GLN A 42 7.71 -14.15 -1.08
N PHE A 43 8.02 -13.84 -2.34
CA PHE A 43 8.42 -14.85 -3.32
C PHE A 43 9.91 -14.86 -3.64
N VAL A 44 10.63 -13.80 -3.28
CA VAL A 44 12.05 -13.68 -3.62
C VAL A 44 12.91 -13.55 -2.37
N SER A 45 12.83 -12.41 -1.64
CA SER A 45 13.81 -12.13 -0.59
C SER A 45 13.81 -13.16 0.54
N TYR A 46 12.64 -13.44 1.13
CA TYR A 46 12.58 -14.34 2.29
C TYR A 46 12.78 -15.83 1.96
N PRO A 47 12.29 -16.36 0.81
CA PRO A 47 12.69 -17.69 0.38
C PRO A 47 14.19 -17.85 0.15
N LEU A 48 14.88 -16.83 -0.37
CA LEU A 48 16.33 -16.87 -0.57
C LEU A 48 17.12 -16.95 0.74
N TYR A 49 16.55 -16.52 1.88
CA TYR A 49 17.18 -16.74 3.20
C TYR A 49 17.46 -18.21 3.49
N ARG A 50 16.63 -19.12 2.98
CA ARG A 50 16.82 -20.58 3.13
C ARG A 50 17.89 -21.16 2.20
N ALA A 51 18.18 -20.47 1.10
CA ALA A 51 19.15 -20.92 0.09
C ALA A 51 20.59 -20.53 0.45
N MET A 52 20.78 -19.67 1.45
CA MET A 52 22.11 -19.26 1.90
C MET A 52 22.73 -20.29 2.85
N SER A 53 24.05 -20.32 2.94
CA SER A 53 24.74 -21.07 3.97
C SER A 53 24.55 -20.43 5.35
N ALA A 54 24.54 -21.23 6.40
CA ALA A 54 24.43 -20.73 7.77
C ALA A 54 25.59 -19.78 8.15
N ALA A 55 26.77 -19.95 7.54
CA ALA A 55 27.93 -19.12 7.79
C ALA A 55 27.82 -17.71 7.15
N GLU A 56 27.19 -17.61 5.98
CA GLU A 56 27.05 -16.35 5.24
C GLU A 56 25.81 -15.55 5.67
N PHE A 57 24.80 -16.24 6.20
CA PHE A 57 23.50 -15.65 6.53
C PHE A 57 23.61 -14.42 7.46
N PRO A 58 24.36 -14.41 8.58
CA PRO A 58 24.41 -13.26 9.48
C PRO A 58 24.91 -12.00 8.78
N GLY A 59 25.98 -12.10 7.99
CA GLY A 59 26.52 -10.95 7.25
C GLY A 59 25.53 -10.42 6.21
N TYR A 60 24.87 -11.31 5.49
CA TYR A 60 23.86 -10.94 4.51
C TYR A 60 22.64 -10.28 5.18
N HIS A 61 22.11 -10.86 6.26
CA HIS A 61 20.92 -10.35 6.93
C HIS A 61 21.15 -8.97 7.53
N LEU A 62 22.33 -8.74 8.11
CA LEU A 62 22.74 -7.41 8.59
C LEU A 62 22.79 -6.38 7.44
N ALA A 63 23.41 -6.75 6.31
CA ALA A 63 23.47 -5.88 5.13
C ALA A 63 22.08 -5.60 4.55
N TYR A 64 21.21 -6.61 4.50
CA TYR A 64 19.81 -6.46 4.09
C TYR A 64 19.07 -5.49 5.00
N ASN A 65 19.15 -5.66 6.32
CA ASN A 65 18.49 -4.77 7.30
C ASN A 65 18.99 -3.33 7.22
N ALA A 66 20.26 -3.11 6.88
CA ALA A 66 20.82 -1.77 6.64
C ALA A 66 20.31 -1.13 5.33
N ALA A 67 19.98 -1.93 4.32
CA ALA A 67 19.56 -1.44 3.01
C ALA A 67 18.05 -1.12 2.91
N ILE A 68 17.19 -1.81 3.67
CA ILE A 68 15.72 -1.72 3.52
C ILE A 68 15.05 -0.46 4.09
N PRO A 69 15.60 0.37 5.00
CA PRO A 69 14.86 1.47 5.59
C PRO A 69 14.26 2.44 4.58
N GLY A 70 15.03 2.88 3.59
CA GLY A 70 14.58 3.84 2.59
C GLY A 70 13.61 3.27 1.56
N VAL A 71 13.72 1.97 1.28
CA VAL A 71 12.98 1.31 0.17
C VAL A 71 11.77 0.53 0.65
N VAL A 72 11.82 -0.03 1.86
CA VAL A 72 10.76 -0.90 2.40
C VAL A 72 10.10 -0.29 3.62
N ILE A 73 10.89 0.09 4.64
CA ILE A 73 10.36 0.44 5.96
C ILE A 73 9.62 1.77 5.91
N ILE A 74 10.27 2.84 5.47
CA ILE A 74 9.67 4.18 5.43
C ILE A 74 8.43 4.21 4.51
N PRO A 75 8.49 3.78 3.23
CA PRO A 75 7.30 3.75 2.39
C PRO A 75 6.19 2.85 2.94
N GLY A 76 6.54 1.71 3.54
CA GLY A 76 5.59 0.79 4.17
C GLY A 76 4.83 1.44 5.32
N PHE A 77 5.54 2.01 6.30
CA PHE A 77 4.90 2.68 7.44
C PHE A 77 4.06 3.89 7.02
N LEU A 78 4.55 4.70 6.08
CA LEU A 78 3.76 5.81 5.53
C LEU A 78 2.48 5.29 4.87
N SER A 79 2.55 4.20 4.10
CA SER A 79 1.39 3.55 3.50
C SER A 79 0.40 3.05 4.56
N PHE A 80 0.86 2.35 5.60
CA PHE A 80 -0.01 1.80 6.65
C PHE A 80 -0.75 2.89 7.40
N LEU A 81 -0.04 3.93 7.84
CA LEU A 81 -0.61 5.05 8.59
C LEU A 81 -1.58 5.88 7.73
N ALA A 82 -1.21 6.14 6.47
CA ALA A 82 -2.07 6.88 5.56
C ALA A 82 -3.33 6.08 5.18
N CYS A 83 -3.24 4.74 5.03
CA CYS A 83 -4.39 3.87 4.87
C CYS A 83 -5.30 3.90 6.10
N ALA A 84 -4.75 3.81 7.31
CA ALA A 84 -5.50 3.90 8.56
C ALA A 84 -6.24 5.24 8.70
N ALA A 85 -5.63 6.35 8.26
CA ALA A 85 -6.21 7.69 8.27
C ALA A 85 -7.15 7.98 7.09
N PHE A 86 -7.20 7.14 6.06
CA PHE A 86 -7.94 7.40 4.83
C PHE A 86 -9.44 7.73 5.01
N PRO A 87 -10.20 7.13 5.94
CA PRO A 87 -11.61 7.48 6.17
C PRO A 87 -11.84 8.97 6.41
N PHE A 88 -10.91 9.66 7.08
CA PHE A 88 -10.98 11.09 7.39
C PHE A 88 -10.58 11.98 6.20
N ALA A 89 -9.73 11.46 5.31
CA ALA A 89 -9.19 12.18 4.15
C ALA A 89 -9.84 11.78 2.82
N ARG A 90 -10.84 10.88 2.83
CA ARG A 90 -11.48 10.39 1.60
C ARG A 90 -12.17 11.52 0.83
N PRO A 91 -12.12 11.52 -0.53
CA PRO A 91 -12.87 12.45 -1.35
C PRO A 91 -14.39 12.26 -1.21
N ALA A 92 -15.14 13.32 -1.44
CA ALA A 92 -16.59 13.22 -1.63
C ALA A 92 -16.89 12.26 -2.80
N GLY A 93 -17.86 11.34 -2.59
CA GLY A 93 -18.20 10.32 -3.59
C GLY A 93 -17.37 9.03 -3.51
N ALA A 94 -16.27 8.96 -2.77
CA ALA A 94 -15.61 7.69 -2.47
C ALA A 94 -16.44 6.84 -1.50
N SER A 95 -16.47 5.53 -1.72
CA SER A 95 -17.24 4.58 -0.90
C SER A 95 -16.78 4.59 0.56
N ARG A 96 -17.73 4.64 1.50
CA ARG A 96 -17.44 4.49 2.94
C ARG A 96 -16.92 3.09 3.25
N THR A 97 -17.51 2.05 2.67
CA THR A 97 -17.08 0.67 2.84
C THR A 97 -15.64 0.47 2.36
N ALA A 98 -15.30 0.98 1.17
CA ALA A 98 -13.92 0.92 0.69
C ALA A 98 -12.95 1.65 1.64
N ALA A 99 -13.34 2.80 2.19
CA ALA A 99 -12.51 3.52 3.13
C ALA A 99 -12.29 2.73 4.45
N VAL A 100 -13.29 2.04 4.94
CA VAL A 100 -13.16 1.14 6.11
C VAL A 100 -12.23 -0.03 5.78
N VAL A 101 -12.40 -0.67 4.62
CA VAL A 101 -11.50 -1.75 4.17
C VAL A 101 -10.05 -1.28 4.13
N VAL A 102 -9.79 -0.11 3.51
CA VAL A 102 -8.45 0.48 3.45
C VAL A 102 -7.88 0.73 4.85
N ALA A 103 -8.68 1.26 5.77
CA ALA A 103 -8.23 1.53 7.14
C ALA A 103 -7.90 0.24 7.90
N VAL A 104 -8.80 -0.75 7.86
CA VAL A 104 -8.61 -2.03 8.56
C VAL A 104 -7.38 -2.78 8.02
N THR A 105 -7.19 -2.79 6.70
CA THR A 105 -6.02 -3.44 6.08
C THR A 105 -4.72 -2.67 6.34
N GLY A 106 -4.77 -1.33 6.41
CA GLY A 106 -3.62 -0.53 6.84
C GLY A 106 -3.19 -0.85 8.28
N ILE A 107 -4.15 -0.92 9.20
CA ILE A 107 -3.91 -1.32 10.59
C ILE A 107 -3.40 -2.77 10.66
N GLY A 108 -4.00 -3.69 9.91
CA GLY A 108 -3.55 -5.08 9.85
C GLY A 108 -2.11 -5.22 9.35
N SER A 109 -1.72 -4.44 8.33
CA SER A 109 -0.35 -4.39 7.83
C SER A 109 0.63 -3.86 8.89
N LEU A 110 0.23 -2.79 9.60
CA LEU A 110 1.03 -2.21 10.68
C LEU A 110 1.26 -3.22 11.81
N LEU A 111 0.18 -3.85 12.29
CA LEU A 111 0.25 -4.82 13.39
C LEU A 111 1.05 -6.05 13.00
N SER A 112 0.85 -6.61 11.80
CA SER A 112 1.64 -7.74 11.30
C SER A 112 3.13 -7.39 11.21
N THR A 113 3.47 -6.15 10.84
CA THR A 113 4.86 -5.71 10.77
C THR A 113 5.47 -5.55 12.15
N VAL A 114 4.82 -4.79 13.04
CA VAL A 114 5.39 -4.42 14.35
C VAL A 114 5.39 -5.60 15.32
N LEU A 115 4.30 -6.36 15.37
CA LEU A 115 4.13 -7.41 16.38
C LEU A 115 4.64 -8.77 15.91
N TRP A 116 4.89 -8.95 14.62
CA TRP A 116 5.30 -10.24 14.11
C TRP A 116 6.57 -10.17 13.27
N ALA A 117 6.62 -9.39 12.18
CA ALA A 117 7.77 -9.40 11.29
C ALA A 117 9.05 -8.85 11.94
N ILE A 118 8.97 -7.70 12.64
CA ILE A 118 10.14 -7.11 13.31
C ILE A 118 10.73 -8.07 14.34
N PRO A 119 9.97 -8.66 15.28
CA PRO A 119 10.53 -9.66 16.22
C PRO A 119 11.18 -10.88 15.55
N MET A 120 10.70 -11.27 14.34
CA MET A 120 11.35 -12.38 13.61
C MET A 120 12.68 -11.95 12.99
N HIS A 121 12.79 -10.71 12.51
CA HIS A 121 14.09 -10.17 12.06
C HIS A 121 15.08 -10.08 13.22
N ASP A 122 14.66 -9.53 14.37
CA ASP A 122 15.51 -9.44 15.57
C ASP A 122 15.99 -10.83 16.02
N ARG A 123 15.10 -11.84 15.93
CA ARG A 123 15.46 -13.22 16.25
C ARG A 123 16.49 -13.78 15.26
N LEU A 124 16.33 -13.54 13.95
CA LEU A 124 17.31 -13.96 12.94
C LEU A 124 18.67 -13.28 13.13
N ASP A 125 18.69 -12.02 13.59
CA ASP A 125 19.93 -11.34 13.95
C ASP A 125 20.61 -11.99 15.17
N ALA A 126 19.82 -12.46 16.14
CA ALA A 126 20.35 -13.06 17.37
C ALA A 126 20.84 -14.51 17.23
N ILE A 127 20.13 -15.35 16.47
CA ILE A 127 20.42 -16.81 16.41
C ILE A 127 20.92 -17.26 15.03
N GLY A 128 20.98 -16.37 14.03
CA GLY A 128 21.36 -16.71 12.66
C GLY A 128 20.22 -17.38 11.87
N GLN A 129 20.59 -18.12 10.83
CA GLN A 129 19.63 -18.81 9.96
C GLN A 129 18.86 -19.89 10.71
N ASP A 130 17.55 -19.67 10.90
CA ASP A 130 16.64 -20.64 11.51
C ASP A 130 15.41 -20.85 10.61
N PRO A 131 15.21 -22.06 10.06
CA PRO A 131 14.10 -22.35 9.15
C PRO A 131 12.71 -22.06 9.74
N ALA A 132 12.52 -22.26 11.04
CA ALA A 132 11.23 -22.02 11.71
C ALA A 132 10.95 -20.52 11.82
N THR A 133 11.95 -19.72 12.16
CA THR A 133 11.85 -18.25 12.21
C THR A 133 11.62 -17.66 10.81
N ILE A 134 12.30 -18.19 9.78
CA ILE A 134 12.07 -17.77 8.38
C ILE A 134 10.64 -18.13 7.93
N ALA A 135 10.12 -19.29 8.31
CA ALA A 135 8.73 -19.66 8.02
C ALA A 135 7.73 -18.73 8.71
N SER A 136 7.99 -18.35 9.96
CA SER A 136 7.18 -17.38 10.71
C SER A 136 7.22 -15.99 10.07
N LEU A 137 8.39 -15.53 9.62
CA LEU A 137 8.55 -14.27 8.89
C LEU A 137 7.77 -14.26 7.57
N LEU A 138 7.79 -15.38 6.83
CA LEU A 138 6.97 -15.55 5.62
C LEU A 138 5.48 -15.50 5.93
N GLY A 139 5.03 -16.07 7.05
CA GLY A 139 3.65 -15.97 7.53
C GLY A 139 3.24 -14.51 7.82
N ALA A 140 4.07 -13.78 8.55
CA ALA A 140 3.85 -12.37 8.84
C ALA A 140 3.76 -11.53 7.55
N ASN A 141 4.68 -11.80 6.60
CA ASN A 141 4.66 -11.11 5.32
C ASN A 141 3.45 -11.48 4.46
N ALA A 142 2.98 -12.72 4.50
CA ALA A 142 1.77 -13.14 3.77
C ALA A 142 0.54 -12.35 4.23
N VAL A 143 0.35 -12.17 5.55
CA VAL A 143 -0.73 -11.33 6.11
C VAL A 143 -0.59 -9.89 5.62
N ARG A 144 0.59 -9.31 5.73
CA ARG A 144 0.88 -7.94 5.25
C ARG A 144 0.60 -7.79 3.76
N THR A 145 1.05 -8.73 2.95
CA THR A 145 0.87 -8.73 1.49
C THR A 145 -0.61 -8.81 1.12
N ALA A 146 -1.38 -9.67 1.76
CA ALA A 146 -2.83 -9.77 1.57
C ALA A 146 -3.54 -8.45 1.93
N CYS A 147 -3.21 -7.87 3.08
CA CYS A 147 -3.75 -6.58 3.52
C CYS A 147 -3.43 -5.45 2.53
N LEU A 148 -2.18 -5.31 2.10
CA LEU A 148 -1.77 -4.28 1.14
C LEU A 148 -2.41 -4.48 -0.23
N THR A 149 -2.56 -5.71 -0.69
CA THR A 149 -3.25 -6.03 -1.95
C THR A 149 -4.71 -5.59 -1.89
N LEU A 150 -5.42 -5.92 -0.82
CA LEU A 150 -6.81 -5.49 -0.61
C LEU A 150 -6.93 -3.96 -0.53
N ALA A 151 -6.02 -3.29 0.18
CA ALA A 151 -5.98 -1.83 0.24
C ALA A 151 -5.78 -1.21 -1.15
N THR A 152 -4.82 -1.72 -1.93
CA THR A 152 -4.53 -1.25 -3.28
C THR A 152 -5.74 -1.41 -4.21
N LEU A 153 -6.40 -2.56 -4.17
CA LEU A 153 -7.61 -2.81 -4.96
C LEU A 153 -8.75 -1.86 -4.57
N ALA A 154 -8.98 -1.65 -3.28
CA ALA A 154 -10.03 -0.74 -2.79
C ALA A 154 -9.74 0.73 -3.16
N LEU A 155 -8.50 1.19 -3.05
CA LEU A 155 -8.08 2.54 -3.46
C LEU A 155 -8.19 2.73 -4.97
N SER A 156 -7.73 1.75 -5.76
CA SER A 156 -7.86 1.76 -7.22
C SER A 156 -9.31 1.82 -7.66
N TRP A 157 -10.18 1.03 -7.03
CA TRP A 157 -11.62 1.10 -7.24
C TRP A 157 -12.21 2.48 -6.96
N CYS A 158 -11.84 3.12 -5.84
CA CYS A 158 -12.26 4.48 -5.53
C CYS A 158 -11.80 5.47 -6.61
N THR A 159 -10.57 5.34 -7.08
CA THR A 159 -9.97 6.21 -8.11
C THR A 159 -10.72 6.08 -9.43
N VAL A 160 -10.94 4.86 -9.93
CA VAL A 160 -11.67 4.59 -11.18
C VAL A 160 -13.12 5.12 -11.12
N ARG A 161 -13.80 4.90 -9.98
CA ARG A 161 -15.17 5.41 -9.78
C ARG A 161 -15.26 6.93 -9.81
N LEU A 162 -14.28 7.64 -9.27
CA LEU A 162 -14.27 9.11 -9.29
C LEU A 162 -13.99 9.66 -10.68
N ILE A 163 -13.06 9.05 -11.44
CA ILE A 163 -12.77 9.42 -12.82
C ILE A 163 -14.00 9.21 -13.70
N GLY A 164 -14.67 8.05 -13.62
CA GLY A 164 -15.85 7.74 -14.41
C GLY A 164 -17.02 8.69 -14.17
N ARG A 165 -17.21 9.17 -12.92
CA ARG A 165 -18.25 10.15 -12.60
C ARG A 165 -17.95 11.54 -13.15
N GLY A 166 -16.69 11.94 -13.24
CA GLY A 166 -16.28 13.21 -13.83
C GLY A 166 -16.49 13.27 -15.34
N GLN A 167 -16.46 12.14 -16.03
CA GLN A 167 -16.69 12.06 -17.48
C GLN A 167 -18.18 12.10 -17.88
N VAL A 168 -19.08 11.66 -17.00
CA VAL A 168 -20.54 11.63 -17.26
C VAL A 168 -21.17 13.02 -17.07
N SER A 169 -20.50 13.93 -16.38
CA SER A 169 -20.98 15.31 -16.11
C SER A 169 -20.40 16.36 -17.05
N SER A 170 -19.60 15.96 -18.04
CA SER A 170 -19.05 16.83 -19.10
C SER A 170 -19.79 16.65 -20.41
#